data_c36127885864c21d90afaac00580ece2
#
_entry.id   c36127885864c21d90afaac00580ece2
#
_cell.length_a   1.000
_cell.length_b   1.000
_cell.length_c   1.000
_cell.angle_alpha   90.00
_cell.angle_beta   90.00
_cell.angle_gamma   90.00
#
_symmetry.space_group_name_H-M   'P 1'
#
loop_
_entity.id
_entity.type
_entity.pdbx_description
1 polymer ?
#
loop_
_entity_poly.entity_id
_entity_poly.type
_entity_poly.pdbx_seq_one_letter_code
_entity_poly.pdbx_strand_id
1 'polypeptide(L)'
;MMLFSRIISLLIGYLCGCVLTAEIVTRRLTGKPCKELGTTGNPGMANVMAHLGFRPGILVLAGDLAKTVAAVLVSMLLFHKAGHVIVYYAALGTTLGHNYPFWQHFHGGKGVATSCAGYFLCSPAAGLLSMIAGMLVVFATGYLGLGAIIIAAAFVPFSFGLYGAEAGIISVIFAVLMLLKHLPSVLGISKGTTEKVDVLGAIRRKMSRNGDHRNNG
;
A
#
# COMPACT_ATOMS: atom_id res chain seq x y z
N MET A 1 -15.58 10.63 -24.77
CA MET A 1 -15.10 11.36 -23.58
C MET A 1 -14.90 10.45 -22.35
N MET A 2 -15.86 9.57 -22.01
CA MET A 2 -15.75 8.73 -20.79
C MET A 2 -14.56 7.76 -20.79
N LEU A 3 -14.29 7.02 -21.87
CA LEU A 3 -13.16 6.10 -21.96
C LEU A 3 -11.82 6.83 -21.90
N PHE A 4 -11.72 7.99 -22.56
CA PHE A 4 -10.53 8.83 -22.54
C PHE A 4 -10.16 9.27 -21.10
N SER A 5 -11.13 9.78 -20.34
CA SER A 5 -10.88 10.21 -18.95
C SER A 5 -10.40 9.06 -18.04
N ARG A 6 -10.93 7.85 -18.24
CA ARG A 6 -10.51 6.64 -17.52
C ARG A 6 -9.06 6.27 -17.83
N ILE A 7 -8.70 6.21 -19.12
CA ILE A 7 -7.34 5.87 -19.56
C ILE A 7 -6.33 6.91 -19.05
N ILE A 8 -6.64 8.20 -19.21
CA ILE A 8 -5.72 9.26 -18.76
C ILE A 8 -5.58 9.26 -17.24
N SER A 9 -6.66 9.04 -16.47
CA SER A 9 -6.56 8.93 -15.00
C SER A 9 -5.71 7.74 -14.57
N LEU A 10 -5.83 6.59 -15.25
CA LEU A 10 -4.98 5.43 -15.02
C LEU A 10 -3.51 5.76 -15.32
N LEU A 11 -3.21 6.47 -16.42
CA LEU A 11 -1.85 6.86 -16.78
C LEU A 11 -1.26 7.90 -15.82
N ILE A 12 -2.04 8.90 -15.39
CA ILE A 12 -1.62 9.86 -14.35
C ILE A 12 -1.26 9.09 -13.08
N GLY A 13 -2.14 8.18 -12.65
CA GLY A 13 -1.89 7.31 -11.52
C GLY A 13 -0.59 6.51 -11.68
N TYR A 14 -0.42 5.85 -12.81
CA TYR A 14 0.76 5.03 -13.09
C TYR A 14 2.05 5.85 -13.00
N LEU A 15 2.10 7.01 -13.62
CA LEU A 15 3.28 7.88 -13.59
C LEU A 15 3.60 8.37 -12.17
N CYS A 16 2.59 8.80 -11.41
CA CYS A 16 2.76 9.14 -10.00
C CYS A 16 3.24 7.93 -9.17
N GLY A 17 2.66 6.77 -9.43
CA GLY A 17 3.03 5.51 -8.77
C GLY A 17 4.47 5.10 -9.00
N CYS A 18 5.02 5.35 -10.21
CA CYS A 18 6.40 5.06 -10.56
C CYS A 18 7.43 5.79 -9.69
N VAL A 19 7.04 6.84 -8.97
CA VAL A 19 7.91 7.49 -7.97
C VAL A 19 8.02 6.57 -6.75
N LEU A 20 9.13 5.86 -6.62
CA LEU A 20 9.41 4.98 -5.48
C LEU A 20 10.06 5.77 -4.33
N THR A 21 9.25 6.20 -3.36
CA THR A 21 9.74 6.95 -2.19
C THR A 21 10.79 6.18 -1.41
N ALA A 22 10.62 4.86 -1.27
CA ALA A 22 11.59 4.00 -0.60
C ALA A 22 12.96 4.00 -1.29
N GLU A 23 13.00 3.99 -2.62
CA GLU A 23 14.25 4.06 -3.38
C GLU A 23 14.96 5.39 -3.17
N ILE A 24 14.21 6.50 -3.21
CA ILE A 24 14.74 7.86 -2.97
C ILE A 24 15.32 7.97 -1.55
N VAL A 25 14.56 7.56 -0.55
CA VAL A 25 14.97 7.63 0.87
C VAL A 25 16.19 6.75 1.13
N THR A 26 16.17 5.51 0.66
CA THR A 26 17.28 4.56 0.86
C THR A 26 18.56 5.08 0.21
N ARG A 27 18.51 5.51 -1.07
CA ARG A 27 19.68 6.06 -1.75
C ARG A 27 20.25 7.29 -1.07
N ARG A 28 19.39 8.20 -0.59
CA ARG A 28 19.85 9.40 0.12
C ARG A 28 20.55 9.09 1.45
N LEU A 29 20.10 8.06 2.15
CA LEU A 29 20.63 7.72 3.48
C LEU A 29 21.82 6.77 3.44
N THR A 30 21.88 5.88 2.43
CA THR A 30 22.89 4.79 2.39
C THR A 30 23.80 4.82 1.17
N GLY A 31 23.48 5.62 0.16
CA GLY A 31 24.14 5.60 -1.15
C GLY A 31 23.80 4.38 -2.01
N LYS A 32 23.00 3.42 -1.50
CA LYS A 32 22.69 2.13 -2.14
C LYS A 32 21.22 2.06 -2.59
N PRO A 33 20.91 1.27 -3.63
CA PRO A 33 19.53 1.04 -4.04
C PRO A 33 18.76 0.21 -3.01
N CYS A 34 17.44 0.43 -2.94
CA CYS A 34 16.58 -0.26 -1.96
C CYS A 34 16.57 -1.79 -2.10
N LYS A 35 16.84 -2.32 -3.29
CA LYS A 35 16.98 -3.77 -3.55
C LYS A 35 18.13 -4.43 -2.76
N GLU A 36 19.12 -3.66 -2.31
CA GLU A 36 20.23 -4.13 -1.47
C GLU A 36 19.92 -3.99 0.02
N LEU A 37 18.75 -3.46 0.38
CA LEU A 37 18.36 -3.28 1.76
C LEU A 37 17.63 -4.52 2.29
N GLY A 38 18.30 -5.24 3.20
CA GLY A 38 17.78 -6.46 3.82
C GLY A 38 17.60 -7.62 2.83
N THR A 39 16.95 -8.67 3.29
CA THR A 39 16.79 -9.92 2.53
C THR A 39 15.72 -9.83 1.45
N THR A 40 14.74 -8.95 1.62
CA THR A 40 13.61 -8.84 0.68
C THR A 40 13.83 -7.83 -0.44
N GLY A 41 14.69 -6.84 -0.24
CA GLY A 41 14.92 -5.75 -1.19
C GLY A 41 13.66 -4.98 -1.61
N ASN A 42 12.53 -5.18 -0.89
CA ASN A 42 11.24 -4.62 -1.26
C ASN A 42 11.22 -3.09 -1.03
N PRO A 43 10.94 -2.26 -2.05
CA PRO A 43 10.90 -0.80 -1.90
C PRO A 43 9.58 -0.34 -1.24
N GLY A 44 9.46 -0.53 0.05
CA GLY A 44 8.29 -0.14 0.83
C GLY A 44 8.62 0.21 2.28
N MET A 45 7.64 0.85 2.95
CA MET A 45 7.76 1.35 4.32
C MET A 45 8.32 0.31 5.29
N ALA A 46 7.76 -0.92 5.28
CA ALA A 46 8.12 -1.95 6.26
C ALA A 46 9.61 -2.35 6.16
N ASN A 47 10.14 -2.53 4.95
CA ASN A 47 11.54 -2.85 4.73
C ASN A 47 12.45 -1.70 5.15
N VAL A 48 12.12 -0.47 4.77
CA VAL A 48 12.91 0.72 5.14
C VAL A 48 12.86 0.93 6.66
N MET A 49 11.70 0.77 7.29
CA MET A 49 11.56 0.90 8.74
C MET A 49 12.37 -0.14 9.51
N ALA A 50 12.37 -1.38 9.04
CA ALA A 50 13.11 -2.47 9.69
C ALA A 50 14.62 -2.26 9.67
N HIS A 51 15.18 -1.67 8.59
CA HIS A 51 16.63 -1.56 8.40
C HIS A 51 17.20 -0.16 8.65
N LEU A 52 16.42 0.90 8.39
CA LEU A 52 16.87 2.30 8.55
C LEU A 52 16.14 3.04 9.68
N GLY A 53 15.21 2.37 10.35
CA GLY A 53 14.51 2.90 11.51
C GLY A 53 13.18 3.59 11.20
N PHE A 54 12.51 4.03 12.28
CA PHE A 54 11.14 4.51 12.24
C PHE A 54 10.95 5.76 11.34
N ARG A 55 11.80 6.77 11.49
CA ARG A 55 11.67 8.04 10.75
C ARG A 55 11.75 7.86 9.22
N PRO A 56 12.77 7.16 8.67
CA PRO A 56 12.80 6.84 7.24
C PRO A 56 11.59 6.04 6.78
N GLY A 57 11.12 5.05 7.57
CA GLY A 57 9.94 4.27 7.24
C GLY A 57 8.68 5.13 7.13
N ILE A 58 8.44 6.05 8.06
CA ILE A 58 7.30 6.98 8.02
C ILE A 58 7.41 7.94 6.83
N LEU A 59 8.61 8.40 6.49
CA LEU A 59 8.82 9.25 5.31
C LEU A 59 8.42 8.50 4.02
N VAL A 60 8.76 7.22 3.92
CA VAL A 60 8.32 6.37 2.79
C VAL A 60 6.80 6.24 2.76
N LEU A 61 6.17 5.96 3.90
CA LEU A 61 4.70 5.90 3.98
C LEU A 61 4.07 7.21 3.52
N ALA A 62 4.51 8.33 4.07
CA ALA A 62 3.98 9.65 3.72
C ALA A 62 4.10 9.95 2.21
N GLY A 63 5.23 9.61 1.60
CA GLY A 63 5.42 9.79 0.15
C GLY A 63 4.53 8.87 -0.69
N ASP A 64 4.32 7.62 -0.27
CA ASP A 64 3.43 6.69 -0.97
C ASP A 64 1.95 7.10 -0.85
N LEU A 65 1.53 7.65 0.30
CA LEU A 65 0.20 8.25 0.47
C LEU A 65 0.07 9.51 -0.38
N ALA A 66 1.04 10.42 -0.30
CA ALA A 66 1.01 11.70 -1.00
C ALA A 66 0.93 11.55 -2.52
N LYS A 67 1.69 10.62 -3.13
CA LYS A 67 1.62 10.38 -4.57
C LYS A 67 0.26 9.84 -5.01
N THR A 68 -0.41 9.02 -4.16
CA THR A 68 -1.75 8.51 -4.45
C THR A 68 -2.78 9.63 -4.37
N VAL A 69 -2.71 10.47 -3.32
CA VAL A 69 -3.56 11.65 -3.18
C VAL A 69 -3.36 12.60 -4.37
N ALA A 70 -2.13 12.89 -4.76
CA ALA A 70 -1.82 13.77 -5.88
C ALA A 70 -2.40 13.23 -7.19
N ALA A 71 -2.24 11.95 -7.49
CA ALA A 71 -2.78 11.32 -8.69
C ALA A 71 -4.31 11.43 -8.76
N VAL A 72 -4.98 11.15 -7.65
CA VAL A 72 -6.44 11.24 -7.55
C VAL A 72 -6.90 12.69 -7.71
N LEU A 73 -6.29 13.64 -7.00
CA LEU A 73 -6.65 15.05 -7.09
C LEU A 73 -6.48 15.61 -8.49
N VAL A 74 -5.34 15.33 -9.15
CA VAL A 74 -5.10 15.76 -10.53
C VAL A 74 -6.14 15.17 -11.47
N SER A 75 -6.46 13.88 -11.34
CA SER A 75 -7.48 13.22 -12.17
C SER A 75 -8.87 13.81 -11.93
N MET A 76 -9.25 14.10 -10.70
CA MET A 76 -10.54 14.72 -10.36
C MET A 76 -10.63 16.16 -10.89
N LEU A 77 -9.55 16.95 -10.81
CA LEU A 77 -9.52 18.31 -11.35
C LEU A 77 -9.68 18.33 -12.87
N LEU A 78 -8.99 17.42 -13.59
CA LEU A 78 -9.05 17.35 -15.04
C LEU A 78 -10.39 16.78 -15.54
N PHE A 79 -10.98 15.85 -14.81
CA PHE A 79 -12.14 15.06 -15.26
C PHE A 79 -13.31 15.09 -14.28
N HIS A 80 -13.57 16.23 -13.63
CA HIS A 80 -14.64 16.39 -12.63
C HIS A 80 -16.03 15.95 -13.10
N LYS A 81 -16.30 16.00 -14.43
CA LYS A 81 -17.58 15.56 -15.04
C LYS A 81 -17.65 14.06 -15.34
N ALA A 82 -16.56 13.31 -15.17
CA ALA A 82 -16.51 11.89 -15.53
C ALA A 82 -17.02 10.94 -14.43
N GLY A 83 -17.44 11.51 -13.28
CA GLY A 83 -17.99 10.77 -12.15
C GLY A 83 -16.91 10.21 -11.22
N HIS A 84 -17.37 9.64 -10.12
CA HIS A 84 -16.50 9.16 -9.03
C HIS A 84 -15.57 8.02 -9.43
N VAL A 85 -15.91 7.25 -10.45
CA VAL A 85 -15.11 6.12 -10.92
C VAL A 85 -13.68 6.51 -11.33
N ILE A 86 -13.43 7.79 -11.67
CA ILE A 86 -12.10 8.31 -11.97
C ILE A 86 -11.12 8.12 -10.80
N VAL A 87 -11.59 8.19 -9.56
CA VAL A 87 -10.78 7.93 -8.36
C VAL A 87 -10.24 6.51 -8.37
N TYR A 88 -11.07 5.54 -8.76
CA TYR A 88 -10.68 4.13 -8.88
C TYR A 88 -9.57 3.93 -9.92
N TYR A 89 -9.70 4.57 -11.10
CA TYR A 89 -8.68 4.46 -12.16
C TYR A 89 -7.36 5.10 -11.74
N ALA A 90 -7.38 6.29 -11.15
CA ALA A 90 -6.18 6.97 -10.67
C ALA A 90 -5.48 6.17 -9.56
N ALA A 91 -6.24 5.65 -8.60
CA ALA A 91 -5.72 4.84 -7.50
C ALA A 91 -5.14 3.50 -8.01
N LEU A 92 -5.84 2.82 -8.95
CA LEU A 92 -5.33 1.61 -9.58
C LEU A 92 -4.02 1.89 -10.33
N GLY A 93 -3.99 2.96 -11.12
CA GLY A 93 -2.79 3.41 -11.82
C GLY A 93 -1.63 3.62 -10.85
N THR A 94 -1.86 4.30 -9.73
CA THR A 94 -0.80 4.54 -8.72
C THR A 94 -0.27 3.24 -8.14
N THR A 95 -1.13 2.28 -7.86
CA THR A 95 -0.71 0.98 -7.36
C THR A 95 0.05 0.18 -8.41
N LEU A 96 -0.39 0.20 -9.67
CA LEU A 96 0.33 -0.42 -10.79
C LEU A 96 1.72 0.19 -10.99
N GLY A 97 1.83 1.53 -10.98
CA GLY A 97 3.11 2.22 -11.11
C GLY A 97 4.06 1.92 -9.95
N HIS A 98 3.53 1.84 -8.72
CA HIS A 98 4.32 1.45 -7.55
C HIS A 98 4.79 0.00 -7.61
N ASN A 99 3.96 -0.90 -8.10
CA ASN A 99 4.27 -2.33 -8.18
C ASN A 99 5.17 -2.68 -9.36
N TYR A 100 5.04 -1.95 -10.46
CA TYR A 100 5.68 -2.22 -11.75
C TYR A 100 6.20 -0.94 -12.42
N PRO A 101 7.11 -0.18 -11.77
CA PRO A 101 7.66 1.05 -12.33
C PRO A 101 8.53 0.73 -13.55
N PHE A 102 8.27 1.39 -14.69
CA PHE A 102 8.96 1.11 -15.96
C PHE A 102 10.47 1.29 -15.89
N TRP A 103 10.95 2.28 -15.14
CA TRP A 103 12.38 2.61 -14.99
C TRP A 103 13.15 1.64 -14.07
N GLN A 104 12.46 0.81 -13.31
CA GLN A 104 13.02 -0.28 -12.48
C GLN A 104 12.80 -1.66 -13.12
N HIS A 105 12.73 -1.74 -14.45
CA HIS A 105 12.45 -2.99 -15.16
C HIS A 105 11.19 -3.70 -14.63
N PHE A 106 10.17 -2.93 -14.28
CA PHE A 106 8.90 -3.40 -13.71
C PHE A 106 9.02 -4.15 -12.36
N HIS A 107 10.09 -3.87 -11.59
CA HIS A 107 10.30 -4.43 -10.27
C HIS A 107 10.17 -3.34 -9.20
N GLY A 108 9.01 -3.24 -8.60
CA GLY A 108 8.68 -2.26 -7.56
C GLY A 108 8.21 -2.90 -6.26
N GLY A 109 7.47 -2.12 -5.47
CA GLY A 109 6.94 -2.52 -4.17
C GLY A 109 5.76 -3.50 -4.25
N LYS A 110 5.12 -3.72 -3.11
CA LYS A 110 3.93 -4.59 -2.99
C LYS A 110 2.62 -3.82 -3.04
N GLY A 111 2.64 -2.49 -3.00
CA GLY A 111 1.47 -1.64 -3.23
C GLY A 111 0.49 -1.52 -2.05
N VAL A 112 0.83 -1.99 -0.85
CA VAL A 112 -0.12 -1.94 0.29
C VAL A 112 -0.50 -0.51 0.66
N ALA A 113 0.48 0.37 0.86
CA ALA A 113 0.23 1.76 1.25
C ALA A 113 -0.56 2.53 0.17
N THR A 114 -0.19 2.38 -1.11
CA THR A 114 -0.89 3.02 -2.23
C THR A 114 -2.31 2.49 -2.40
N SER A 115 -2.54 1.18 -2.25
CA SER A 115 -3.88 0.59 -2.31
C SER A 115 -4.74 1.04 -1.15
N CYS A 116 -4.23 1.04 0.10
CA CYS A 116 -4.97 1.53 1.27
C CYS A 116 -5.37 3.01 1.11
N ALA A 117 -4.44 3.86 0.63
CA ALA A 117 -4.76 5.24 0.29
C ALA A 117 -5.84 5.32 -0.80
N GLY A 118 -5.72 4.51 -1.84
CA GLY A 118 -6.71 4.41 -2.91
C GLY A 118 -8.09 4.02 -2.40
N TYR A 119 -8.20 2.98 -1.58
CA TYR A 119 -9.47 2.52 -0.99
C TYR A 119 -10.11 3.61 -0.13
N PHE A 120 -9.31 4.30 0.69
CA PHE A 120 -9.79 5.41 1.50
C PHE A 120 -10.31 6.56 0.64
N LEU A 121 -9.63 6.92 -0.44
CA LEU A 121 -10.05 7.97 -1.38
C LEU A 121 -11.27 7.56 -2.22
N CYS A 122 -11.38 6.27 -2.57
CA CYS A 122 -12.57 5.75 -3.26
C CYS A 122 -13.81 5.75 -2.36
N SER A 123 -13.66 5.30 -1.10
CA SER A 123 -14.74 5.23 -0.11
C SER A 123 -14.13 5.21 1.29
N PRO A 124 -14.12 6.35 2.01
CA PRO A 124 -13.47 6.45 3.32
C PRO A 124 -13.96 5.39 4.32
N ALA A 125 -15.27 5.20 4.43
CA ALA A 125 -15.85 4.24 5.37
C ALA A 125 -15.52 2.79 4.97
N ALA A 126 -15.73 2.41 3.71
CA ALA A 126 -15.43 1.06 3.22
C ALA A 126 -13.93 0.77 3.25
N GLY A 127 -13.10 1.74 2.86
CA GLY A 127 -11.64 1.62 2.92
C GLY A 127 -11.15 1.40 4.35
N LEU A 128 -11.67 2.18 5.31
CA LEU A 128 -11.32 2.02 6.72
C LEU A 128 -11.76 0.67 7.29
N LEU A 129 -12.99 0.24 7.01
CA LEU A 129 -13.49 -1.08 7.43
C LEU A 129 -12.65 -2.21 6.85
N SER A 130 -12.27 -2.12 5.58
CA SER A 130 -11.39 -3.10 4.94
C SER A 130 -10.00 -3.14 5.58
N MET A 131 -9.42 -1.97 5.90
CA MET A 131 -8.13 -1.88 6.60
C MET A 131 -8.21 -2.48 8.01
N ILE A 132 -9.31 -2.24 8.74
CA ILE A 132 -9.55 -2.84 10.05
C ILE A 132 -9.62 -4.37 9.93
N ALA A 133 -10.37 -4.90 8.95
CA ALA A 133 -10.47 -6.35 8.74
C ALA A 133 -9.09 -6.99 8.49
N GLY A 134 -8.29 -6.40 7.61
CA GLY A 134 -6.93 -6.91 7.36
C GLY A 134 -6.00 -6.76 8.55
N MET A 135 -6.11 -5.66 9.32
CA MET A 135 -5.32 -5.48 10.54
C MET A 135 -5.66 -6.53 11.61
N LEU A 136 -6.94 -6.89 11.77
CA LEU A 136 -7.36 -7.97 12.66
C LEU A 136 -6.70 -9.30 12.25
N VAL A 137 -6.61 -9.58 10.96
CA VAL A 137 -5.90 -10.77 10.47
C VAL A 137 -4.40 -10.71 10.77
N VAL A 138 -3.76 -9.55 10.64
CA VAL A 138 -2.35 -9.37 11.03
C VAL A 138 -2.15 -9.61 12.52
N PHE A 139 -3.02 -9.07 13.38
CA PHE A 139 -2.95 -9.29 14.83
C PHE A 139 -3.16 -10.76 15.21
N ALA A 140 -4.07 -11.45 14.53
CA ALA A 140 -4.36 -12.86 14.80
C ALA A 140 -3.26 -13.81 14.31
N THR A 141 -2.63 -13.51 13.16
CA THR A 141 -1.72 -14.43 12.48
C THR A 141 -0.24 -14.04 12.55
N GLY A 142 0.04 -12.75 12.69
CA GLY A 142 1.38 -12.17 12.58
C GLY A 142 1.86 -11.98 11.14
N TYR A 143 1.06 -12.28 10.11
CA TYR A 143 1.48 -12.23 8.70
C TYR A 143 0.92 -11.00 7.98
N LEU A 144 1.79 -10.01 7.71
CA LEU A 144 1.43 -8.78 6.97
C LEU A 144 0.84 -9.08 5.58
N GLY A 145 1.36 -10.09 4.88
CA GLY A 145 0.89 -10.45 3.55
C GLY A 145 -0.55 -10.95 3.53
N LEU A 146 -0.97 -11.72 4.54
CA LEU A 146 -2.37 -12.15 4.68
C LEU A 146 -3.29 -10.96 4.93
N GLY A 147 -2.89 -10.06 5.84
CA GLY A 147 -3.66 -8.85 6.12
C GLY A 147 -3.85 -7.99 4.88
N ALA A 148 -2.80 -7.80 4.08
CA ALA A 148 -2.87 -7.04 2.85
C ALA A 148 -3.86 -7.63 1.83
N ILE A 149 -3.87 -8.95 1.66
CA ILE A 149 -4.83 -9.66 0.79
C ILE A 149 -6.26 -9.48 1.31
N ILE A 150 -6.48 -9.61 2.62
CA ILE A 150 -7.81 -9.43 3.22
C ILE A 150 -8.31 -8.00 3.09
N ILE A 151 -7.45 -6.99 3.25
CA ILE A 151 -7.82 -5.58 2.99
C ILE A 151 -8.39 -5.45 1.57
N ALA A 152 -7.67 -5.97 0.58
CA ALA A 152 -8.09 -5.84 -0.81
C ALA A 152 -9.37 -6.62 -1.11
N ALA A 153 -9.49 -7.86 -0.61
CA ALA A 153 -10.67 -8.70 -0.80
C ALA A 153 -11.91 -8.12 -0.11
N ALA A 154 -11.77 -7.59 1.11
CA ALA A 154 -12.87 -7.00 1.86
C ALA A 154 -13.42 -5.71 1.20
N PHE A 155 -12.60 -4.97 0.45
CA PHE A 155 -13.03 -3.77 -0.26
C PHE A 155 -13.93 -4.05 -1.48
N VAL A 156 -13.81 -5.25 -2.09
CA VAL A 156 -14.54 -5.62 -3.33
C VAL A 156 -16.06 -5.52 -3.18
N PRO A 157 -16.73 -6.16 -2.19
CA PRO A 157 -18.18 -6.11 -2.08
C PRO A 157 -18.72 -4.70 -1.86
N PHE A 158 -18.00 -3.85 -1.12
CA PHE A 158 -18.39 -2.46 -0.95
C PHE A 158 -18.34 -1.68 -2.26
N SER A 159 -17.33 -1.92 -3.10
CA SER A 159 -17.21 -1.25 -4.39
C SER A 159 -18.35 -1.63 -5.34
N PHE A 160 -18.75 -2.90 -5.38
CA PHE A 160 -19.91 -3.34 -6.15
C PHE A 160 -21.21 -2.74 -5.63
N GLY A 161 -21.42 -2.78 -4.33
CA GLY A 161 -22.68 -2.36 -3.70
C GLY A 161 -22.87 -0.84 -3.72
N LEU A 162 -21.82 -0.05 -3.54
CA LEU A 162 -21.92 1.39 -3.40
C LEU A 162 -21.70 2.16 -4.72
N TYR A 163 -20.88 1.61 -5.63
CA TYR A 163 -20.40 2.34 -6.82
C TYR A 163 -20.62 1.59 -8.13
N GLY A 164 -21.24 0.40 -8.08
CA GLY A 164 -21.66 -0.38 -9.23
C GLY A 164 -20.55 -1.26 -9.85
N ALA A 165 -20.89 -1.90 -10.95
CA ALA A 165 -20.08 -2.98 -11.54
C ALA A 165 -18.68 -2.51 -11.98
N GLU A 166 -18.54 -1.33 -12.54
CA GLU A 166 -17.24 -0.82 -13.02
C GLU A 166 -16.26 -0.65 -11.85
N ALA A 167 -16.66 -0.01 -10.77
CA ALA A 167 -15.86 0.15 -9.55
C ALA A 167 -15.53 -1.20 -8.89
N GLY A 168 -16.51 -2.11 -8.87
CA GLY A 168 -16.33 -3.47 -8.38
C GLY A 168 -15.28 -4.25 -9.18
N ILE A 169 -15.32 -4.20 -10.51
CA ILE A 169 -14.32 -4.86 -11.38
C ILE A 169 -12.93 -4.29 -11.11
N ILE A 170 -12.78 -2.97 -11.00
CA ILE A 170 -11.49 -2.36 -10.67
C ILE A 170 -10.99 -2.84 -9.30
N SER A 171 -11.87 -2.97 -8.33
CA SER A 171 -11.52 -3.49 -7.01
C SER A 171 -11.10 -4.96 -7.03
N VAL A 172 -11.69 -5.78 -7.90
CA VAL A 172 -11.20 -7.15 -8.15
C VAL A 172 -9.79 -7.12 -8.73
N ILE A 173 -9.48 -6.22 -9.66
CA ILE A 173 -8.13 -6.06 -10.20
C ILE A 173 -7.14 -5.70 -9.08
N PHE A 174 -7.49 -4.78 -8.18
CA PHE A 174 -6.68 -4.49 -6.99
C PHE A 174 -6.45 -5.75 -6.13
N ALA A 175 -7.49 -6.54 -5.87
CA ALA A 175 -7.38 -7.76 -5.06
C ALA A 175 -6.47 -8.80 -5.72
N VAL A 176 -6.57 -8.97 -7.03
CA VAL A 176 -5.69 -9.86 -7.81
C VAL A 176 -4.24 -9.37 -7.75
N LEU A 177 -4.00 -8.08 -7.97
CA LEU A 177 -2.66 -7.50 -7.86
C LEU A 177 -2.05 -7.70 -6.46
N MET A 178 -2.85 -7.49 -5.41
CA MET A 178 -2.43 -7.69 -4.04
C MET A 178 -2.08 -9.16 -3.77
N LEU A 179 -2.92 -10.09 -4.24
CA LEU A 179 -2.67 -11.53 -4.14
C LEU A 179 -1.36 -11.91 -4.85
N LEU A 180 -1.16 -11.50 -6.09
CA LEU A 180 0.04 -11.82 -6.87
C LEU A 180 1.32 -11.29 -6.21
N LYS A 181 1.31 -10.06 -5.68
CA LYS A 181 2.47 -9.45 -5.01
C LYS A 181 2.79 -10.09 -3.65
N HIS A 182 1.81 -10.72 -3.00
CA HIS A 182 2.00 -11.38 -1.70
C HIS A 182 2.04 -12.90 -1.79
N LEU A 183 1.78 -13.48 -2.96
CA LEU A 183 1.78 -14.93 -3.16
C LEU A 183 3.07 -15.62 -2.67
N PRO A 184 4.29 -15.11 -2.96
CA PRO A 184 5.51 -15.72 -2.42
C PRO A 184 5.55 -15.75 -0.89
N SER A 185 5.08 -14.66 -0.24
CA SER A 185 5.02 -14.60 1.23
C SER A 185 3.98 -15.57 1.79
N VAL A 186 2.82 -15.73 1.14
CA VAL A 186 1.78 -16.67 1.57
C VAL A 186 2.24 -18.12 1.42
N LEU A 187 2.84 -18.46 0.29
CA LEU A 187 3.43 -19.80 0.07
C LEU A 187 4.58 -20.10 1.02
N GLY A 188 5.31 -19.07 1.45
CA GLY A 188 6.36 -19.18 2.46
C GLY A 188 5.84 -19.50 3.87
N ILE A 189 4.56 -19.22 4.17
CA ILE A 189 3.97 -19.52 5.48
C ILE A 189 3.97 -21.03 5.73
N SER A 190 3.52 -21.83 4.77
CA SER A 190 3.47 -23.30 4.88
C SER A 190 4.88 -23.91 4.95
N LYS A 191 5.89 -23.21 4.41
CA LYS A 191 7.29 -23.66 4.44
C LYS A 191 8.06 -23.13 5.66
N GLY A 192 7.44 -22.33 6.53
CA GLY A 192 8.09 -21.70 7.67
C GLY A 192 9.13 -20.63 7.34
N THR A 193 9.17 -20.14 6.09
CA THR A 193 10.16 -19.15 5.61
C THR A 193 9.66 -17.70 5.70
N THR A 194 8.37 -17.48 5.97
CA THR A 194 7.82 -16.12 6.12
C THR A 194 7.91 -15.67 7.57
N GLU A 195 8.56 -14.54 7.78
CA GLU A 195 8.72 -13.93 9.11
C GLU A 195 7.37 -13.45 9.65
N LYS A 196 7.12 -13.73 10.94
CA LYS A 196 5.99 -13.19 11.68
C LYS A 196 6.35 -11.83 12.29
N VAL A 197 5.43 -10.89 12.20
CA VAL A 197 5.54 -9.62 12.93
C VAL A 197 4.89 -9.78 14.28
N ASP A 198 5.70 -9.62 15.35
CA ASP A 198 5.20 -9.59 16.75
C ASP A 198 4.72 -8.17 17.08
N VAL A 199 3.53 -7.81 16.57
CA VAL A 199 2.93 -6.48 16.78
C VAL A 199 2.60 -6.28 18.25
N LEU A 200 2.02 -7.28 18.91
CA LEU A 200 1.61 -7.20 20.32
C LEU A 200 2.82 -7.11 21.26
N GLY A 201 3.85 -7.89 21.01
CA GLY A 201 5.08 -7.82 21.78
C GLY A 201 5.84 -6.50 21.58
N ALA A 202 5.79 -5.92 20.38
CA ALA A 202 6.38 -4.61 20.12
C ALA A 202 5.63 -3.49 20.90
N ILE A 203 4.31 -3.54 20.96
CA ILE A 203 3.48 -2.61 21.74
C ILE A 203 3.79 -2.80 23.25
N ARG A 204 3.79 -4.03 23.74
CA ARG A 204 4.06 -4.35 25.17
C ARG A 204 5.45 -3.85 25.60
N ARG A 205 6.49 -4.09 24.78
CA ARG A 205 7.85 -3.61 25.05
C ARG A 205 7.92 -2.08 25.11
N LYS A 206 7.19 -1.38 24.27
CA LYS A 206 7.14 0.09 24.27
C LYS A 206 6.41 0.65 25.49
N MET A 207 5.35 -0.01 25.94
CA MET A 207 4.60 0.38 27.15
C MET A 207 5.42 0.17 28.41
N SER A 208 6.16 -0.93 28.53
CA SER A 208 7.02 -1.21 29.70
C SER A 208 8.18 -0.20 29.80
N ARG A 209 8.82 0.17 28.69
CA ARG A 209 9.87 1.19 28.66
C ARG A 209 9.38 2.59 29.12
N ASN A 210 8.16 2.96 28.74
CA ASN A 210 7.58 4.24 29.17
C ASN A 210 7.13 4.23 30.64
N GLY A 211 6.83 3.05 31.21
CA GLY A 211 6.52 2.89 32.65
C GLY A 211 7.74 3.07 33.55
N ASP A 212 8.91 2.56 33.14
CA ASP A 212 10.15 2.70 33.90
C ASP A 212 10.65 4.15 33.97
N HIS A 213 10.45 4.95 32.93
CA HIS A 213 10.80 6.38 32.94
C HIS A 213 9.90 7.24 33.82
N ARG A 214 8.69 6.80 34.17
CA ARG A 214 7.79 7.53 35.08
C ARG A 214 8.04 7.22 36.58
N ASN A 215 8.67 6.11 36.87
CA ASN A 215 8.95 5.73 38.26
C ASN A 215 10.35 6.17 38.77
N ASN A 216 11.20 6.69 37.90
CA ASN A 216 12.56 7.17 38.22
C ASN A 216 12.71 8.70 38.08
N GLY A 217 11.67 9.46 38.03
CA GLY A 217 11.60 10.94 38.08
C GLY A 217 10.67 11.41 39.20
#